data_56c7577eee6cbf91a1726e002e4b2c3c
#
_entry.id   56c7577eee6cbf91a1726e002e4b2c3c
#
_cell.length_a   1.000
_cell.length_b   1.000
_cell.length_c   1.000
_cell.angle_alpha   90.00
_cell.angle_beta   90.00
_cell.angle_gamma   90.00
#
_symmetry.space_group_name_H-M   'P 1'
#
loop_
_entity.id
_entity.type
_entity.pdbx_description
1 polymer ?
#
loop_
_entity_poly.entity_id
_entity_poly.type
_entity_poly.pdbx_seq_one_letter_code
_entity_poly.pdbx_strand_id
1 'polypeptide(L)'
;MNFTFTQDQLDFQDAIASMLRSEVTADAVRRRWVTAAGVDERLLSQVHELGLNSKLVPEALGGLGLGITDFILLAEACGEVALPEPVVESVMVSTPLLVDILDQGLGNADIQKVMDGVLSGDLRVSLGHAINPCINYADCADWFLVFEGDGLYLVPKEAIALKSMKSVDPSRRLFSVSFDPRDHVRVADGDVGARL
;
A
#
# COMPACT_ATOMS: atom_id res chain seq x y z
N MET A 1 -21.85 21.53 -4.66
CA MET A 1 -20.81 20.49 -4.85
C MET A 1 -20.24 20.68 -6.24
N ASN A 2 -18.93 20.77 -6.37
CA ASN A 2 -18.26 20.82 -7.67
C ASN A 2 -17.72 19.41 -7.96
N PHE A 3 -18.12 18.82 -9.09
CA PHE A 3 -17.70 17.48 -9.53
C PHE A 3 -16.65 17.53 -10.67
N THR A 4 -16.08 18.72 -10.92
CA THR A 4 -15.07 18.89 -11.95
C THR A 4 -13.68 18.79 -11.32
N PHE A 5 -12.79 18.04 -11.96
CA PHE A 5 -11.37 18.00 -11.60
C PHE A 5 -10.68 19.30 -12.02
N THR A 6 -9.64 19.68 -11.28
CA THR A 6 -8.77 20.81 -11.64
C THR A 6 -7.85 20.43 -12.80
N GLN A 7 -7.29 21.45 -13.47
CA GLN A 7 -6.32 21.19 -14.55
C GLN A 7 -5.09 20.43 -14.03
N ASP A 8 -4.59 20.77 -12.84
CA ASP A 8 -3.44 20.09 -12.23
C ASP A 8 -3.72 18.61 -11.98
N GLN A 9 -4.94 18.25 -11.53
CA GLN A 9 -5.35 16.85 -11.34
C GLN A 9 -5.35 16.08 -12.66
N LEU A 10 -5.88 16.71 -13.73
CA LEU A 10 -5.92 16.11 -15.07
C LEU A 10 -4.53 15.96 -15.67
N ASP A 11 -3.68 16.98 -15.57
CA ASP A 11 -2.29 16.95 -16.08
C ASP A 11 -1.47 15.88 -15.37
N PHE A 12 -1.67 15.72 -14.05
CA PHE A 12 -1.00 14.67 -13.29
C PHE A 12 -1.51 13.27 -13.67
N GLN A 13 -2.83 13.11 -13.87
CA GLN A 13 -3.39 11.86 -14.38
C GLN A 13 -2.79 11.50 -15.75
N ASP A 14 -2.73 12.45 -16.67
CA ASP A 14 -2.22 12.22 -18.02
C ASP A 14 -0.75 11.76 -17.99
N ALA A 15 0.06 12.38 -17.14
CA ALA A 15 1.46 11.99 -16.95
C ALA A 15 1.58 10.54 -16.44
N ILE A 16 0.85 10.20 -15.37
CA ILE A 16 0.84 8.85 -14.81
C ILE A 16 0.29 7.83 -15.79
N ALA A 17 -0.86 8.09 -16.41
CA ALA A 17 -1.48 7.19 -17.37
C ALA A 17 -0.56 6.92 -18.57
N SER A 18 0.13 7.95 -19.07
CA SER A 18 1.11 7.80 -20.15
C SER A 18 2.26 6.89 -19.75
N MET A 19 2.83 7.08 -18.56
CA MET A 19 3.89 6.24 -18.03
C MET A 19 3.40 4.80 -17.84
N LEU A 20 2.26 4.59 -17.19
CA LEU A 20 1.71 3.26 -16.95
C LEU A 20 1.41 2.51 -18.26
N ARG A 21 0.81 3.15 -19.26
CA ARG A 21 0.55 2.51 -20.57
C ARG A 21 1.83 2.09 -21.28
N SER A 22 2.93 2.83 -21.11
CA SER A 22 4.22 2.47 -21.71
C SER A 22 4.91 1.30 -21.00
N GLU A 23 4.81 1.23 -19.68
CA GLU A 23 5.51 0.25 -18.86
C GLU A 23 4.70 -1.02 -18.59
N VAL A 24 3.37 -0.90 -18.39
CA VAL A 24 2.47 -2.00 -18.01
C VAL A 24 1.76 -2.53 -19.25
N THR A 25 2.53 -3.08 -20.18
CA THR A 25 1.97 -3.75 -21.37
C THR A 25 1.44 -5.14 -21.02
N ALA A 26 0.55 -5.70 -21.85
CA ALA A 26 0.06 -7.07 -21.68
C ALA A 26 1.19 -8.11 -21.57
N ASP A 27 2.29 -7.91 -22.29
CA ASP A 27 3.46 -8.78 -22.20
C ASP A 27 4.24 -8.57 -20.91
N ALA A 28 4.31 -7.35 -20.38
CA ALA A 28 4.89 -7.07 -19.08
C ALA A 28 4.09 -7.76 -17.98
N VAL A 29 2.76 -7.67 -17.99
CA VAL A 29 1.87 -8.37 -17.04
C VAL A 29 2.06 -9.89 -17.13
N ARG A 30 2.10 -10.48 -18.33
CA ARG A 30 2.33 -11.93 -18.50
C ARG A 30 3.69 -12.38 -17.98
N ARG A 31 4.73 -11.56 -18.12
CA ARG A 31 6.06 -11.86 -17.54
C ARG A 31 6.01 -11.94 -16.02
N ARG A 32 5.14 -11.16 -15.34
CA ARG A 32 4.95 -11.24 -13.88
C ARG A 32 4.43 -12.61 -13.44
N TRP A 33 3.63 -13.29 -14.25
CA TRP A 33 3.07 -14.60 -13.90
C TRP A 33 4.14 -15.67 -13.63
N VAL A 34 5.32 -15.51 -14.22
CA VAL A 34 6.40 -16.50 -14.14
C VAL A 34 7.62 -16.00 -13.37
N THR A 35 7.62 -14.75 -12.90
CA THR A 35 8.74 -14.21 -12.11
C THR A 35 8.55 -14.48 -10.63
N ALA A 36 9.64 -14.84 -9.94
CA ALA A 36 9.65 -15.06 -8.49
C ALA A 36 9.55 -13.75 -7.69
N ALA A 37 10.05 -12.63 -8.27
CA ALA A 37 10.15 -11.35 -7.57
C ALA A 37 8.81 -10.69 -7.23
N GLY A 38 7.73 -11.02 -7.93
CA GLY A 38 6.38 -10.54 -7.61
C GLY A 38 6.08 -9.11 -8.03
N VAL A 39 7.05 -8.19 -7.98
CA VAL A 39 6.92 -6.77 -8.33
C VAL A 39 8.04 -6.32 -9.27
N ASP A 40 7.83 -5.22 -9.97
CA ASP A 40 8.86 -4.52 -10.74
C ASP A 40 9.42 -3.36 -9.93
N GLU A 41 10.60 -3.54 -9.36
CA GLU A 41 11.26 -2.53 -8.54
C GLU A 41 11.51 -1.24 -9.32
N ARG A 42 11.81 -1.34 -10.63
CA ARG A 42 12.00 -0.15 -11.48
C ARG A 42 10.70 0.64 -11.63
N LEU A 43 9.59 -0.04 -11.88
CA LEU A 43 8.27 0.60 -11.98
C LEU A 43 7.86 1.23 -10.65
N LEU A 44 8.09 0.52 -9.53
CA LEU A 44 7.81 1.05 -8.19
C LEU A 44 8.67 2.29 -7.88
N SER A 45 9.96 2.30 -8.27
CA SER A 45 10.81 3.49 -8.13
C SER A 45 10.26 4.67 -8.95
N GLN A 46 9.82 4.45 -10.18
CA GLN A 46 9.20 5.51 -11.00
C GLN A 46 7.92 6.05 -10.38
N VAL A 47 7.07 5.16 -9.84
CA VAL A 47 5.84 5.53 -9.11
C VAL A 47 6.20 6.37 -7.87
N HIS A 48 7.24 5.98 -7.14
CA HIS A 48 7.73 6.70 -5.98
C HIS A 48 8.27 8.09 -6.36
N GLU A 49 9.11 8.20 -7.39
CA GLU A 49 9.67 9.46 -7.90
C GLU A 49 8.57 10.46 -8.32
N LEU A 50 7.42 9.97 -8.75
CA LEU A 50 6.24 10.79 -9.03
C LEU A 50 5.44 11.19 -7.77
N GLY A 51 5.92 10.83 -6.57
CA GLY A 51 5.36 11.22 -5.29
C GLY A 51 4.05 10.51 -4.93
N LEU A 52 3.69 9.38 -5.56
CA LEU A 52 2.44 8.71 -5.26
C LEU A 52 2.34 8.24 -3.81
N ASN A 53 3.42 7.70 -3.25
CA ASN A 53 3.45 7.19 -1.87
C ASN A 53 3.21 8.27 -0.81
N SER A 54 3.64 9.50 -1.07
CA SER A 54 3.52 10.64 -0.16
C SER A 54 2.28 11.51 -0.40
N LYS A 55 1.49 11.20 -1.45
CA LYS A 55 0.44 12.09 -1.94
C LYS A 55 -0.63 12.39 -0.89
N LEU A 56 -1.11 11.38 -0.19
CA LEU A 56 -2.17 11.49 0.82
C LEU A 56 -1.62 11.71 2.25
N VAL A 57 -0.31 11.73 2.41
CA VAL A 57 0.32 11.96 3.72
C VAL A 57 0.34 13.46 4.01
N PRO A 58 -0.04 13.91 5.22
CA PRO A 58 0.02 15.31 5.62
C PRO A 58 1.43 15.92 5.49
N GLU A 59 1.51 17.20 5.16
CA GLU A 59 2.80 17.94 5.07
C GLU A 59 3.60 17.87 6.37
N ALA A 60 2.91 17.89 7.52
CA ALA A 60 3.53 17.77 8.84
C ALA A 60 4.29 16.43 9.05
N LEU A 61 3.93 15.40 8.29
CA LEU A 61 4.59 14.10 8.27
C LEU A 61 5.51 13.91 7.03
N GLY A 62 5.78 14.98 6.29
CA GLY A 62 6.66 14.95 5.12
C GLY A 62 6.00 14.56 3.79
N GLY A 63 4.66 14.51 3.75
CA GLY A 63 3.88 14.23 2.55
C GLY A 63 3.49 15.48 1.74
N LEU A 64 2.62 15.28 0.76
CA LEU A 64 2.10 16.35 -0.11
C LEU A 64 0.78 16.95 0.41
N GLY A 65 0.13 16.36 1.41
CA GLY A 65 -1.09 16.86 2.03
C GLY A 65 -2.30 16.91 1.09
N LEU A 66 -2.33 16.14 0.02
CA LEU A 66 -3.42 16.12 -0.94
C LEU A 66 -4.59 15.27 -0.44
N GLY A 67 -5.78 15.52 -0.99
CA GLY A 67 -6.97 14.78 -0.62
C GLY A 67 -7.17 13.50 -1.43
N ILE A 68 -8.08 12.64 -0.96
CA ILE A 68 -8.43 11.39 -1.65
C ILE A 68 -8.90 11.62 -3.09
N THR A 69 -9.58 12.76 -3.36
CA THR A 69 -10.03 13.14 -4.70
C THR A 69 -8.89 13.34 -5.69
N ASP A 70 -7.70 13.71 -5.20
CA ASP A 70 -6.50 13.86 -6.02
C ASP A 70 -5.90 12.51 -6.41
N PHE A 71 -6.30 11.43 -5.74
CA PHE A 71 -5.83 10.07 -6.04
C PHE A 71 -6.81 9.26 -6.90
N ILE A 72 -8.09 9.64 -6.96
CA ILE A 72 -9.12 8.87 -7.70
C ILE A 72 -8.73 8.64 -9.16
N LEU A 73 -8.30 9.67 -9.86
CA LEU A 73 -7.90 9.58 -11.27
C LEU A 73 -6.66 8.68 -11.47
N LEU A 74 -5.78 8.66 -10.48
CA LEU A 74 -4.59 7.80 -10.50
C LEU A 74 -4.94 6.33 -10.26
N ALA A 75 -5.88 6.08 -9.34
CA ALA A 75 -6.40 4.73 -9.12
C ALA A 75 -7.10 4.20 -10.37
N GLU A 76 -7.85 5.05 -11.08
CA GLU A 76 -8.45 4.72 -12.38
C GLU A 76 -7.38 4.36 -13.43
N ALA A 77 -6.32 5.16 -13.55
CA ALA A 77 -5.21 4.89 -14.47
C ALA A 77 -4.48 3.58 -14.14
N CYS A 78 -4.29 3.26 -12.85
CA CYS A 78 -3.75 1.96 -12.41
C CYS A 78 -4.68 0.80 -12.82
N GLY A 79 -5.99 0.99 -12.66
CA GLY A 79 -6.99 0.00 -13.05
C GLY A 79 -7.06 -0.23 -14.55
N GLU A 80 -6.94 0.83 -15.37
CA GLU A 80 -6.98 0.76 -16.83
C GLU A 80 -5.91 -0.19 -17.39
N VAL A 81 -4.72 -0.21 -16.81
CA VAL A 81 -3.62 -1.09 -17.23
C VAL A 81 -3.57 -2.40 -16.46
N ALA A 82 -4.53 -2.65 -15.55
CA ALA A 82 -4.51 -3.79 -14.61
C ALA A 82 -3.15 -3.89 -13.89
N LEU A 83 -2.68 -2.78 -13.32
CA LEU A 83 -1.37 -2.65 -12.68
C LEU A 83 -1.13 -3.79 -11.69
N PRO A 84 -0.12 -4.65 -11.90
CA PRO A 84 0.16 -5.80 -11.04
C PRO A 84 1.14 -5.46 -9.91
N GLU A 85 0.99 -4.26 -9.33
CA GLU A 85 1.86 -3.74 -8.28
C GLU A 85 0.99 -3.18 -7.13
N PRO A 86 1.43 -3.25 -5.85
CA PRO A 86 0.62 -2.88 -4.68
C PRO A 86 0.48 -1.36 -4.46
N VAL A 87 0.37 -0.57 -5.53
CA VAL A 87 0.36 0.90 -5.44
C VAL A 87 -0.92 1.41 -4.80
N VAL A 88 -2.08 0.93 -5.27
CA VAL A 88 -3.38 1.37 -4.76
C VAL A 88 -3.56 0.96 -3.30
N GLU A 89 -3.23 -0.30 -2.97
CA GLU A 89 -3.29 -0.81 -1.60
C GLU A 89 -2.36 -0.03 -0.66
N SER A 90 -1.16 0.31 -1.12
CA SER A 90 -0.20 1.08 -0.32
C SER A 90 -0.70 2.50 -0.08
N VAL A 91 -1.07 3.24 -1.13
CA VAL A 91 -1.41 4.66 -1.06
C VAL A 91 -2.79 4.90 -0.42
N MET A 92 -3.77 4.03 -0.70
CA MET A 92 -5.16 4.23 -0.26
C MET A 92 -5.51 3.52 1.05
N VAL A 93 -4.69 2.57 1.50
CA VAL A 93 -5.04 1.75 2.66
C VAL A 93 -3.93 1.76 3.70
N SER A 94 -2.74 1.22 3.39
CA SER A 94 -1.69 1.03 4.40
C SER A 94 -1.09 2.36 4.87
N THR A 95 -0.83 3.28 3.96
CA THR A 95 -0.25 4.59 4.30
C THR A 95 -1.22 5.48 5.08
N PRO A 96 -2.49 5.65 4.68
CA PRO A 96 -3.46 6.36 5.51
C PRO A 96 -3.65 5.78 6.91
N LEU A 97 -3.64 4.46 7.06
CA LEU A 97 -3.71 3.83 8.37
C LEU A 97 -2.50 4.17 9.26
N LEU A 98 -1.28 4.24 8.69
CA LEU A 98 -0.11 4.72 9.42
C LEU A 98 -0.26 6.18 9.85
N VAL A 99 -0.81 7.04 8.98
CA VAL A 99 -1.12 8.45 9.31
C VAL A 99 -2.10 8.51 10.48
N ASP A 100 -3.20 7.76 10.42
CA ASP A 100 -4.23 7.77 11.46
C ASP A 100 -3.68 7.27 12.81
N ILE A 101 -2.80 6.25 12.80
CA ILE A 101 -2.11 5.78 14.01
C ILE A 101 -1.26 6.90 14.63
N LEU A 102 -0.50 7.64 13.82
CA LEU A 102 0.33 8.75 14.27
C LEU A 102 -0.51 9.91 14.79
N ASP A 103 -1.55 10.30 14.08
CA ASP A 103 -2.45 11.40 14.44
C ASP A 103 -3.21 11.14 15.75
N GLN A 104 -3.52 9.88 16.06
CA GLN A 104 -4.12 9.50 17.34
C GLN A 104 -3.11 9.37 18.49
N GLY A 105 -1.84 9.63 18.25
CA GLY A 105 -0.78 9.52 19.27
C GLY A 105 -0.46 8.08 19.69
N LEU A 106 -0.84 7.11 18.87
CA LEU A 106 -0.56 5.68 19.06
C LEU A 106 0.80 5.28 18.47
N GLY A 107 1.48 6.21 17.80
CA GLY A 107 2.78 6.00 17.18
C GLY A 107 3.87 5.71 18.21
N ASN A 108 4.78 4.84 17.84
CA ASN A 108 6.04 4.57 18.53
C ASN A 108 7.21 4.71 17.56
N ALA A 109 8.43 4.43 18.00
CA ALA A 109 9.63 4.55 17.17
C ALA A 109 9.60 3.63 15.92
N ASP A 110 8.97 2.46 16.01
CA ASP A 110 8.86 1.53 14.89
C ASP A 110 7.84 2.02 13.87
N ILE A 111 6.68 2.54 14.29
CA ILE A 111 5.68 3.15 13.41
C ILE A 111 6.29 4.35 12.67
N GLN A 112 7.02 5.22 13.38
CA GLN A 112 7.68 6.36 12.74
C GLN A 112 8.72 5.90 11.72
N LYS A 113 9.57 4.94 12.07
CA LYS A 113 10.54 4.35 11.15
C LYS A 113 9.89 3.75 9.90
N VAL A 114 8.77 3.05 10.08
CA VAL A 114 8.03 2.47 8.96
C VAL A 114 7.44 3.56 8.08
N MET A 115 6.87 4.62 8.67
CA MET A 115 6.35 5.77 7.91
C MET A 115 7.45 6.45 7.10
N ASP A 116 8.60 6.73 7.73
CA ASP A 116 9.74 7.34 7.04
C ASP A 116 10.22 6.47 5.87
N GLY A 117 10.27 5.14 6.06
CA GLY A 117 10.63 4.19 5.01
C GLY A 117 9.61 4.08 3.88
N VAL A 118 8.32 4.22 4.17
CA VAL A 118 7.27 4.30 3.14
C VAL A 118 7.40 5.59 2.33
N LEU A 119 7.67 6.71 3.00
CA LEU A 119 7.86 8.01 2.36
C LEU A 119 9.12 8.07 1.49
N SER A 120 10.21 7.41 1.91
CA SER A 120 11.43 7.30 1.11
C SER A 120 11.33 6.27 -0.03
N GLY A 121 10.30 5.40 -0.02
CA GLY A 121 10.15 4.30 -0.98
C GLY A 121 10.98 3.05 -0.64
N ASP A 122 11.68 3.05 0.50
CA ASP A 122 12.55 1.94 0.93
C ASP A 122 11.76 0.79 1.59
N LEU A 123 10.58 1.08 2.14
CA LEU A 123 9.75 0.10 2.84
C LEU A 123 8.34 0.02 2.24
N ARG A 124 7.80 -1.20 2.25
CA ARG A 124 6.42 -1.50 1.86
C ARG A 124 5.66 -2.11 3.03
N VAL A 125 4.41 -1.65 3.19
CA VAL A 125 3.53 -2.11 4.26
C VAL A 125 2.29 -2.75 3.66
N SER A 126 1.97 -3.96 4.08
CA SER A 126 0.72 -4.64 3.75
C SER A 126 -0.23 -4.65 4.94
N LEU A 127 -1.53 -4.63 4.65
CA LEU A 127 -2.59 -4.70 5.64
C LEU A 127 -3.26 -6.08 5.64
N GLY A 128 -3.37 -6.69 6.83
CA GLY A 128 -4.17 -7.88 7.08
C GLY A 128 -5.39 -7.57 7.95
N HIS A 129 -6.57 -7.99 7.50
CA HIS A 129 -7.83 -7.79 8.24
C HIS A 129 -8.72 -9.02 8.15
N ALA A 130 -9.47 -9.34 9.23
CA ALA A 130 -10.35 -10.50 9.30
C ALA A 130 -11.44 -10.53 8.21
N ILE A 131 -11.88 -9.35 7.72
CA ILE A 131 -12.85 -9.24 6.62
C ILE A 131 -12.27 -9.79 5.32
N ASN A 132 -10.95 -9.64 5.10
CA ASN A 132 -10.26 -10.17 3.95
C ASN A 132 -9.05 -10.99 4.42
N PRO A 133 -9.19 -12.33 4.53
CA PRO A 133 -8.13 -13.19 5.03
C PRO A 133 -6.96 -13.35 4.05
N CYS A 134 -7.07 -12.75 2.86
CA CYS A 134 -6.03 -12.79 1.84
C CYS A 134 -5.35 -11.43 1.73
N ILE A 135 -4.05 -11.40 1.95
CA ILE A 135 -3.23 -10.20 1.79
C ILE A 135 -2.61 -10.21 0.39
N ASN A 136 -2.84 -9.14 -0.37
CA ASN A 136 -2.23 -8.95 -1.67
C ASN A 136 -0.75 -8.62 -1.51
N TYR A 137 0.11 -9.21 -2.33
CA TYR A 137 1.54 -8.89 -2.42
C TYR A 137 2.31 -8.96 -1.09
N ALA A 138 1.87 -9.81 -0.15
CA ALA A 138 2.50 -9.95 1.16
C ALA A 138 3.97 -10.38 1.08
N ASP A 139 4.36 -11.11 0.05
CA ASP A 139 5.74 -11.52 -0.18
C ASP A 139 6.69 -10.36 -0.54
N CYS A 140 6.14 -9.22 -0.97
CA CYS A 140 6.89 -8.01 -1.30
C CYS A 140 6.87 -6.97 -0.17
N ALA A 141 6.08 -7.17 0.88
CA ALA A 141 6.02 -6.29 2.04
C ALA A 141 7.21 -6.51 2.96
N ASP A 142 7.66 -5.45 3.63
CA ASP A 142 8.70 -5.44 4.64
C ASP A 142 8.09 -5.45 6.05
N TRP A 143 6.91 -4.82 6.17
CA TRP A 143 6.12 -4.75 7.39
C TRP A 143 4.65 -5.02 7.14
N PHE A 144 3.97 -5.45 8.19
CA PHE A 144 2.54 -5.75 8.17
C PHE A 144 1.83 -5.03 9.29
N LEU A 145 0.71 -4.38 8.97
CA LEU A 145 -0.31 -4.00 9.93
C LEU A 145 -1.37 -5.11 9.91
N VAL A 146 -1.54 -5.83 11.01
CA VAL A 146 -2.46 -6.97 11.06
C VAL A 146 -3.47 -6.80 12.18
N PHE A 147 -4.75 -6.83 11.81
CA PHE A 147 -5.84 -6.94 12.76
C PHE A 147 -5.98 -8.40 13.17
N GLU A 148 -5.75 -8.71 14.45
CA GLU A 148 -5.91 -10.03 15.02
C GLU A 148 -6.68 -9.95 16.34
N GLY A 149 -7.80 -10.66 16.44
CA GLY A 149 -8.72 -10.56 17.57
C GLY A 149 -9.27 -9.15 17.72
N ASP A 150 -8.96 -8.52 18.86
CA ASP A 150 -9.35 -7.15 19.23
C ASP A 150 -8.17 -6.15 19.13
N GLY A 151 -7.08 -6.51 18.46
CA GLY A 151 -5.88 -5.68 18.37
C GLY A 151 -5.38 -5.45 16.96
N LEU A 152 -4.68 -4.32 16.77
CA LEU A 152 -3.88 -4.01 15.61
C LEU A 152 -2.41 -4.16 15.98
N TYR A 153 -1.67 -4.92 15.20
CA TYR A 153 -0.26 -5.23 15.43
C TYR A 153 0.62 -4.77 14.28
N LEU A 154 1.79 -4.23 14.62
CA LEU A 154 2.87 -4.01 13.66
C LEU A 154 3.83 -5.20 13.70
N VAL A 155 3.98 -5.90 12.58
CA VAL A 155 4.74 -7.15 12.49
C VAL A 155 5.75 -7.06 11.37
N PRO A 156 7.06 -7.28 11.63
CA PRO A 156 8.07 -7.32 10.58
C PRO A 156 7.95 -8.62 9.75
N LYS A 157 8.41 -8.58 8.52
CA LYS A 157 8.35 -9.71 7.57
C LYS A 157 8.93 -11.01 8.12
N GLU A 158 10.01 -10.91 8.87
CA GLU A 158 10.73 -12.08 9.42
C GLU A 158 9.92 -12.85 10.45
N ALA A 159 8.92 -12.21 11.05
CA ALA A 159 8.06 -12.78 12.09
C ALA A 159 6.71 -13.26 11.55
N ILE A 160 6.45 -13.08 10.25
CA ILE A 160 5.23 -13.53 9.60
C ILE A 160 5.47 -14.80 8.79
N ALA A 161 4.63 -15.81 8.99
CA ALA A 161 4.57 -16.97 8.12
C ALA A 161 3.59 -16.70 6.97
N LEU A 162 4.08 -16.77 5.74
CA LEU A 162 3.32 -16.56 4.52
C LEU A 162 2.95 -17.89 3.88
N LYS A 163 1.68 -18.06 3.53
CA LYS A 163 1.21 -19.20 2.73
C LYS A 163 0.55 -18.66 1.46
N SER A 164 1.18 -18.93 0.30
CA SER A 164 0.64 -18.57 -1.00
C SER A 164 -0.71 -19.22 -1.26
N MET A 165 -1.62 -18.45 -1.81
CA MET A 165 -2.96 -18.87 -2.19
C MET A 165 -3.12 -18.79 -3.71
N LYS A 166 -3.97 -19.65 -4.28
CA LYS A 166 -4.27 -19.61 -5.71
C LYS A 166 -5.22 -18.46 -6.02
N SER A 167 -4.85 -17.65 -7.02
CA SER A 167 -5.72 -16.64 -7.63
C SER A 167 -6.09 -17.05 -9.05
N VAL A 168 -7.23 -16.56 -9.53
CA VAL A 168 -7.63 -16.67 -10.96
C VAL A 168 -6.70 -15.82 -11.82
N ASP A 169 -6.28 -14.67 -11.31
CA ASP A 169 -5.28 -13.82 -11.93
C ASP A 169 -3.91 -14.10 -11.29
N PRO A 170 -2.95 -14.71 -12.00
CA PRO A 170 -1.63 -15.02 -11.46
C PRO A 170 -0.78 -13.79 -11.14
N SER A 171 -1.10 -12.63 -11.69
CA SER A 171 -0.43 -11.37 -11.35
C SER A 171 -0.84 -10.84 -9.98
N ARG A 172 -2.02 -11.22 -9.47
CA ARG A 172 -2.47 -10.91 -8.11
C ARG A 172 -2.00 -11.97 -7.14
N ARG A 173 -0.89 -11.69 -6.49
CA ARG A 173 -0.25 -12.61 -5.53
C ARG A 173 -0.98 -12.52 -4.19
N LEU A 174 -1.69 -13.59 -3.84
CA LEU A 174 -2.49 -13.68 -2.62
C LEU A 174 -1.80 -14.57 -1.59
N PHE A 175 -1.84 -14.14 -0.33
CA PHE A 175 -1.27 -14.88 0.79
C PHE A 175 -2.21 -14.87 1.98
N SER A 176 -2.29 -15.99 2.69
CA SER A 176 -2.72 -15.97 4.09
C SER A 176 -1.48 -15.78 4.96
N VAL A 177 -1.66 -15.08 6.07
CA VAL A 177 -0.58 -14.79 7.03
C VAL A 177 -0.89 -15.40 8.38
N SER A 178 0.15 -15.72 9.13
CA SER A 178 0.04 -16.08 10.55
C SER A 178 1.27 -15.60 11.30
N PHE A 179 1.08 -15.17 12.54
CA PHE A 179 2.12 -14.71 13.47
C PHE A 179 1.68 -14.98 14.91
N ASP A 180 2.57 -14.84 15.88
CA ASP A 180 2.23 -14.90 17.31
C ASP A 180 2.04 -13.47 17.86
N PRO A 181 0.81 -13.04 18.18
CA PRO A 181 0.56 -11.67 18.64
C PRO A 181 1.29 -11.33 19.95
N ARG A 182 1.69 -12.34 20.76
CA ARG A 182 2.36 -12.12 22.05
C ARG A 182 3.79 -11.59 21.90
N ASP A 183 4.39 -11.80 20.73
CA ASP A 183 5.78 -11.45 20.45
C ASP A 183 5.89 -10.08 19.73
N HIS A 184 4.76 -9.38 19.50
CA HIS A 184 4.74 -8.18 18.69
C HIS A 184 4.06 -7.00 19.37
N VAL A 185 4.42 -5.80 18.88
CA VAL A 185 3.87 -4.56 19.39
C VAL A 185 2.40 -4.44 19.00
N ARG A 186 1.53 -4.40 20.01
CA ARG A 186 0.14 -4.00 19.83
C ARG A 186 0.08 -2.48 19.68
N VAL A 187 -0.33 -2.03 18.52
CA VAL A 187 -0.40 -0.60 18.16
C VAL A 187 -1.68 0.02 18.67
N ALA A 188 -2.80 -0.71 18.57
CA ALA A 188 -4.12 -0.22 18.98
C ALA A 188 -4.99 -1.35 19.49
N ASP A 189 -5.93 -1.00 20.40
CA ASP A 189 -7.04 -1.87 20.82
C ASP A 189 -8.16 -1.86 19.78
N GLY A 190 -9.02 -2.90 19.80
CA GLY A 190 -10.05 -3.12 18.78
C GLY A 190 -11.03 -1.96 18.59
N ASP A 191 -11.36 -1.23 19.66
CA ASP A 191 -12.24 -0.06 19.58
C ASP A 191 -11.60 1.11 18.79
N VAL A 192 -10.29 1.22 18.83
CA VAL A 192 -9.54 2.21 18.04
C VAL A 192 -9.35 1.68 16.62
N GLY A 193 -8.98 0.41 16.47
CA GLY A 193 -8.87 -0.24 15.18
C GLY A 193 -10.17 -0.26 14.35
N ALA A 194 -11.34 -0.26 15.02
CA ALA A 194 -12.63 -0.15 14.35
C ALA A 194 -12.97 1.27 13.85
N ARG A 195 -12.19 2.27 14.28
CA ARG A 195 -12.33 3.69 13.88
C ARG A 195 -11.26 4.13 12.88
N LEU A 196 -10.18 3.37 12.75
CA LEU A 196 -9.18 3.45 11.72
C LEU A 196 -9.68 2.71 10.45
#